data_cb4d5856f8ee9a2c5c008ccf6266b51c
#
_entry.id   cb4d5856f8ee9a2c5c008ccf6266b51c
#
_cell.length_a   1.000
_cell.length_b   1.000
_cell.length_c   1.000
_cell.angle_alpha   90.00
_cell.angle_beta   90.00
_cell.angle_gamma   90.00
#
_symmetry.space_group_name_H-M   'P 1'
#
loop_
_entity.id
_entity.type
_entity.pdbx_description
1 polymer ?
#
loop_
_entity_poly.entity_id
_entity_poly.type
_entity_poly.pdbx_seq_one_letter_code
_entity_poly.pdbx_strand_id
1 'polypeptide(L)'
;MCRIDSIAWTGEHAALDEKQMEHALGEPCDAWTVYAEKLTRHYEDRGFVAAKVQGGILESGGKHVLSLELVRGSAWVWAPAENLDSSGTHPVVFRRLSGIEEGSPVSLTDLERSEQKLMRLGYFESTAPARLFRDPARNRLVPAYSMKAARNSEAEGLLTYSSDGDLWEGEVNVKLYNILGTARDLTLQGFTGENSRHLNFMYKEPWIFGSSWNVVLRGLFDEEIYTEYPDSLADGSRDVTERVAMGEVGVTHDIGFNWTVGIFLGMTEDDKHSTFELAYVSLDRFVLPRSGLRLDGSASWKMDRPDSLDSYLDVHGRLISYHPLFGNFIARYTGAAGGIFPTDVELKRLDYFALGGMDSFKGMGYRFLRSRAYGFSEAALVWQDGYNLSVEAFYQPGLYRRLDPGHGWAREQDYGVAFTQYRGNWSVNLYYALRNGENYLDGIIGFGIKTLF
;
A
#
# COMPACT_ATOMS: atom_id res chain seq x y z
N MET A 1 47.41 12.93 -2.38
CA MET A 1 46.10 12.39 -2.00
C MET A 1 46.17 10.89 -2.23
N CYS A 2 45.93 10.06 -1.22
CA CYS A 2 46.03 8.61 -1.34
C CYS A 2 44.93 8.07 -2.22
N ARG A 3 45.27 7.27 -3.25
CA ARG A 3 44.33 6.56 -4.12
C ARG A 3 44.76 5.11 -4.25
N ILE A 4 43.80 4.22 -4.42
CA ILE A 4 44.03 2.77 -4.54
C ILE A 4 44.54 2.46 -5.96
N ASP A 5 45.79 2.02 -6.08
CA ASP A 5 46.42 1.71 -7.38
C ASP A 5 46.19 0.23 -7.81
N SER A 6 46.11 -0.67 -6.83
CA SER A 6 45.88 -2.09 -7.09
C SER A 6 45.26 -2.79 -5.88
N ILE A 7 44.67 -3.97 -6.11
CA ILE A 7 44.05 -4.81 -5.08
C ILE A 7 44.80 -6.13 -5.03
N ALA A 8 45.16 -6.55 -3.83
CA ALA A 8 45.79 -7.85 -3.56
C ALA A 8 44.87 -8.64 -2.61
N TRP A 9 44.52 -9.85 -3.02
CA TRP A 9 43.73 -10.75 -2.20
C TRP A 9 44.61 -11.72 -1.44
N THR A 10 44.30 -11.95 -0.18
CA THR A 10 44.87 -12.99 0.66
C THR A 10 43.77 -13.99 0.99
N GLY A 11 44.02 -15.29 0.79
CA GLY A 11 43.05 -16.35 1.01
C GLY A 11 42.13 -16.64 -0.17
N GLU A 12 41.11 -17.48 0.07
CA GLU A 12 40.15 -17.91 -0.96
C GLU A 12 39.10 -16.81 -1.23
N HIS A 13 38.96 -16.45 -2.50
CA HIS A 13 37.99 -15.52 -3.01
C HIS A 13 37.43 -15.97 -4.35
N ALA A 14 36.30 -15.45 -4.78
CA ALA A 14 35.69 -15.77 -6.07
C ALA A 14 35.91 -14.62 -7.06
N ALA A 15 35.87 -14.94 -8.38
CA ALA A 15 35.96 -13.92 -9.43
C ALA A 15 34.94 -12.80 -9.33
N LEU A 16 33.75 -13.09 -8.71
CA LEU A 16 32.73 -12.09 -8.44
C LEU A 16 33.19 -11.09 -7.37
N ASP A 17 33.95 -11.55 -6.38
CA ASP A 17 34.48 -10.72 -5.30
C ASP A 17 35.50 -9.73 -5.85
N GLU A 18 36.39 -10.21 -6.75
CA GLU A 18 37.33 -9.35 -7.46
C GLU A 18 36.62 -8.26 -8.24
N LYS A 19 35.61 -8.62 -9.03
CA LYS A 19 34.83 -7.70 -9.84
C LYS A 19 34.11 -6.63 -8.98
N GLN A 20 33.58 -7.01 -7.82
CA GLN A 20 32.90 -6.05 -6.92
C GLN A 20 33.90 -5.05 -6.29
N MET A 21 35.10 -5.53 -5.95
CA MET A 21 36.14 -4.68 -5.35
C MET A 21 36.91 -3.87 -6.38
N GLU A 22 36.95 -4.25 -7.66
CA GLU A 22 37.54 -3.46 -8.74
C GLU A 22 37.00 -2.04 -8.81
N HIS A 23 35.76 -1.82 -8.40
CA HIS A 23 35.17 -0.49 -8.31
C HIS A 23 35.87 0.43 -7.28
N ALA A 24 36.68 -0.11 -6.39
CA ALA A 24 37.48 0.68 -5.47
C ALA A 24 38.78 1.22 -6.08
N LEU A 25 39.20 0.72 -7.26
CA LEU A 25 40.40 1.18 -7.95
C LEU A 25 40.29 2.65 -8.37
N GLY A 26 41.30 3.43 -8.07
CA GLY A 26 41.35 4.85 -8.35
C GLY A 26 40.60 5.73 -7.35
N GLU A 27 39.83 5.15 -6.44
CA GLU A 27 39.11 5.85 -5.38
C GLU A 27 40.06 6.25 -4.23
N PRO A 28 39.65 7.22 -3.34
CA PRO A 28 40.38 7.53 -2.12
C PRO A 28 40.61 6.29 -1.26
N CYS A 29 41.73 6.26 -0.55
CA CYS A 29 42.16 5.07 0.22
C CYS A 29 41.22 4.64 1.34
N ASP A 30 40.28 5.46 1.76
CA ASP A 30 39.25 5.18 2.76
C ASP A 30 37.92 4.67 2.13
N ALA A 31 37.71 4.90 0.83
CA ALA A 31 36.45 4.56 0.15
C ALA A 31 36.22 3.05 -0.01
N TRP A 32 37.24 2.20 0.10
CA TRP A 32 37.10 0.75 -0.08
C TRP A 32 36.13 0.11 0.92
N THR A 33 35.98 0.69 2.11
CA THR A 33 35.08 0.17 3.15
C THR A 33 33.64 0.07 2.67
N VAL A 34 33.18 1.01 1.84
CA VAL A 34 31.84 0.98 1.24
C VAL A 34 31.64 -0.24 0.33
N TYR A 35 32.67 -0.60 -0.44
CA TYR A 35 32.63 -1.78 -1.30
C TYR A 35 32.76 -3.07 -0.50
N ALA A 36 33.59 -3.07 0.54
CA ALA A 36 33.74 -4.19 1.47
C ALA A 36 32.45 -4.48 2.22
N GLU A 37 31.71 -3.46 2.65
CA GLU A 37 30.38 -3.61 3.27
C GLU A 37 29.37 -4.24 2.31
N LYS A 38 29.32 -3.80 1.04
CA LYS A 38 28.48 -4.41 0.01
C LYS A 38 28.81 -5.88 -0.23
N LEU A 39 30.11 -6.21 -0.27
CA LEU A 39 30.57 -7.59 -0.43
C LEU A 39 30.22 -8.43 0.81
N THR A 40 30.41 -7.91 2.00
CA THR A 40 30.03 -8.56 3.26
C THR A 40 28.53 -8.87 3.23
N ARG A 41 27.69 -7.87 2.92
CA ARG A 41 26.22 -8.02 2.83
C ARG A 41 25.82 -9.09 1.79
N HIS A 42 26.53 -9.15 0.66
CA HIS A 42 26.30 -10.18 -0.36
C HIS A 42 26.48 -11.61 0.18
N TYR A 43 27.43 -11.83 1.08
CA TYR A 43 27.65 -13.12 1.73
C TYR A 43 26.67 -13.37 2.88
N GLU A 44 26.35 -12.36 3.67
CA GLU A 44 25.35 -12.41 4.74
C GLU A 44 23.99 -12.82 4.18
N ASP A 45 23.63 -12.33 2.98
CA ASP A 45 22.38 -12.70 2.32
C ASP A 45 22.40 -14.08 1.64
N ARG A 46 23.51 -14.82 1.77
CA ARG A 46 23.68 -16.19 1.25
C ARG A 46 23.98 -17.23 2.34
N GLY A 47 23.70 -16.86 3.58
CA GLY A 47 23.85 -17.75 4.73
C GLY A 47 25.16 -17.58 5.49
N PHE A 48 26.08 -16.77 5.04
CA PHE A 48 27.36 -16.55 5.71
C PHE A 48 27.28 -15.32 6.64
N VAL A 49 26.45 -15.36 7.65
CA VAL A 49 26.17 -14.23 8.56
C VAL A 49 27.36 -13.74 9.38
N ALA A 50 28.45 -14.48 9.41
CA ALA A 50 29.71 -14.09 10.03
C ALA A 50 30.80 -13.70 9.01
N ALA A 51 30.40 -13.50 7.75
CA ALA A 51 31.32 -13.06 6.71
C ALA A 51 31.94 -11.71 7.08
N LYS A 52 33.21 -11.57 6.79
CA LYS A 52 33.97 -10.32 7.03
C LYS A 52 34.94 -10.12 5.89
N VAL A 53 34.98 -8.90 5.40
CA VAL A 53 36.06 -8.42 4.53
C VAL A 53 37.00 -7.59 5.38
N GLN A 54 38.19 -8.08 5.57
CA GLN A 54 39.25 -7.39 6.29
C GLN A 54 40.25 -6.85 5.30
N GLY A 55 40.84 -5.71 5.56
CA GLY A 55 41.82 -5.15 4.65
C GLY A 55 42.49 -3.89 5.15
N GLY A 56 43.46 -3.47 4.40
CA GLY A 56 44.20 -2.24 4.69
C GLY A 56 45.04 -1.81 3.50
N ILE A 57 45.45 -0.55 3.50
CA ILE A 57 46.29 0.01 2.47
C ILE A 57 47.78 -0.25 2.84
N LEU A 58 48.47 -0.90 1.92
CA LEU A 58 49.91 -1.12 1.98
C LEU A 58 50.60 -0.19 0.97
N GLU A 59 51.64 0.50 1.41
CA GLU A 59 52.48 1.28 0.49
C GLU A 59 53.66 0.43 0.01
N SER A 60 53.73 0.21 -1.28
CA SER A 60 54.78 -0.60 -1.91
C SER A 60 55.27 0.07 -3.18
N GLY A 61 56.53 0.47 -3.22
CA GLY A 61 57.13 1.08 -4.43
C GLY A 61 56.47 2.38 -4.86
N GLY A 62 55.92 3.18 -3.90
CA GLY A 62 55.23 4.42 -4.20
C GLY A 62 53.79 4.25 -4.68
N LYS A 63 53.25 3.00 -4.66
CA LYS A 63 51.86 2.67 -4.97
C LYS A 63 51.10 2.25 -3.72
N HIS A 64 49.80 2.57 -3.68
CA HIS A 64 48.94 2.15 -2.62
C HIS A 64 48.19 0.87 -3.04
N VAL A 65 48.55 -0.24 -2.40
CA VAL A 65 47.94 -1.56 -2.64
C VAL A 65 46.91 -1.84 -1.57
N LEU A 66 45.64 -2.03 -1.93
CA LEU A 66 44.63 -2.49 -1.02
C LEU A 66 44.76 -4.02 -0.85
N SER A 67 45.20 -4.44 0.33
CA SER A 67 45.25 -5.86 0.71
C SER A 67 43.92 -6.24 1.35
N LEU A 68 43.28 -7.31 0.82
CA LEU A 68 41.96 -7.78 1.27
C LEU A 68 42.03 -9.25 1.65
N GLU A 69 41.28 -9.60 2.70
CA GLU A 69 41.03 -10.98 3.11
C GLU A 69 39.51 -11.17 3.31
N LEU A 70 38.94 -12.18 2.67
CA LEU A 70 37.55 -12.58 2.85
C LEU A 70 37.47 -13.79 3.79
N VAL A 71 36.87 -13.59 4.97
CA VAL A 71 36.55 -14.66 5.91
C VAL A 71 35.06 -14.93 5.85
N ARG A 72 34.65 -16.02 5.18
CA ARG A 72 33.22 -16.34 4.97
C ARG A 72 32.53 -16.88 6.24
N GLY A 73 33.25 -17.67 7.03
CA GLY A 73 32.65 -18.38 8.16
C GLY A 73 31.78 -19.56 7.74
N SER A 74 30.93 -20.06 8.64
CA SER A 74 30.02 -21.17 8.39
C SER A 74 28.74 -20.69 7.70
N ALA A 75 28.20 -21.53 6.80
CA ALA A 75 26.88 -21.30 6.22
C ALA A 75 25.77 -21.69 7.20
N TRP A 76 24.72 -20.87 7.27
CA TRP A 76 23.57 -21.04 8.11
C TRP A 76 22.27 -21.05 7.30
N VAL A 77 21.29 -21.85 7.77
CA VAL A 77 19.96 -21.87 7.18
C VAL A 77 18.92 -21.45 8.23
N TRP A 78 17.77 -20.98 7.77
CA TRP A 78 16.69 -20.56 8.63
C TRP A 78 16.07 -21.72 9.40
N ALA A 79 15.88 -21.54 10.69
CA ALA A 79 14.92 -22.27 11.50
C ALA A 79 13.54 -21.61 11.42
N PRO A 80 12.47 -22.26 11.91
CA PRO A 80 11.15 -21.64 11.99
C PRO A 80 11.17 -20.32 12.75
N ALA A 81 10.48 -19.32 12.22
CA ALA A 81 10.36 -18.01 12.87
C ALA A 81 9.59 -18.12 14.20
N GLU A 82 10.02 -17.36 15.20
CA GLU A 82 9.42 -17.33 16.53
C GLU A 82 9.04 -15.91 16.92
N ASN A 83 7.93 -15.78 17.64
CA ASN A 83 7.56 -14.54 18.32
C ASN A 83 7.84 -14.67 19.81
N LEU A 84 8.62 -13.75 20.35
CA LEU A 84 9.01 -13.72 21.77
C LEU A 84 7.93 -13.12 22.67
N ASP A 85 7.05 -12.29 22.09
CA ASP A 85 5.94 -11.66 22.79
C ASP A 85 4.60 -12.33 22.47
N SER A 86 3.57 -12.04 23.26
CA SER A 86 2.22 -12.53 23.00
C SER A 86 1.49 -11.61 22.01
N SER A 87 1.27 -12.11 20.79
CA SER A 87 0.50 -11.39 19.76
C SER A 87 -0.92 -11.92 19.56
N GLY A 88 -1.34 -12.92 20.31
CA GLY A 88 -2.63 -13.59 20.09
C GLY A 88 -2.72 -14.37 18.77
N THR A 89 -1.66 -14.38 17.97
CA THR A 89 -1.59 -15.06 16.66
C THR A 89 -1.07 -16.48 16.85
N HIS A 90 -1.68 -17.45 16.18
CA HIS A 90 -1.21 -18.83 16.21
C HIS A 90 0.22 -18.95 15.68
N PRO A 91 1.11 -19.72 16.33
CA PRO A 91 2.52 -19.81 15.92
C PRO A 91 2.73 -20.22 14.45
N VAL A 92 1.91 -21.13 13.92
CA VAL A 92 1.97 -21.56 12.53
C VAL A 92 1.58 -20.40 11.59
N VAL A 93 0.60 -19.60 11.97
CA VAL A 93 0.16 -18.40 11.24
C VAL A 93 1.27 -17.36 11.27
N PHE A 94 1.86 -17.08 12.42
CA PHE A 94 2.96 -16.13 12.57
C PHE A 94 4.15 -16.49 11.66
N ARG A 95 4.57 -17.78 11.65
CA ARG A 95 5.64 -18.26 10.76
C ARG A 95 5.36 -18.00 9.30
N ARG A 96 4.14 -18.23 8.84
CA ARG A 96 3.74 -17.95 7.45
C ARG A 96 3.72 -16.44 7.13
N LEU A 97 3.22 -15.63 8.08
CA LEU A 97 3.19 -14.18 7.92
C LEU A 97 4.59 -13.57 7.84
N SER A 98 5.57 -14.13 8.55
CA SER A 98 6.96 -13.67 8.49
C SER A 98 7.54 -13.76 7.08
N GLY A 99 7.10 -14.73 6.27
CA GLY A 99 7.64 -14.96 4.92
C GLY A 99 9.04 -15.55 4.89
N ILE A 100 9.60 -15.93 6.06
CA ILE A 100 10.87 -16.63 6.15
C ILE A 100 10.64 -18.12 5.88
N GLU A 101 11.31 -18.65 4.87
CA GLU A 101 11.21 -20.07 4.50
C GLU A 101 12.21 -20.91 5.29
N GLU A 102 11.70 -21.88 6.07
CA GLU A 102 12.54 -22.80 6.84
C GLU A 102 13.45 -23.61 5.93
N GLY A 103 14.74 -23.68 6.27
CA GLY A 103 15.76 -24.42 5.53
C GLY A 103 16.39 -23.65 4.38
N SER A 104 15.88 -22.50 3.98
CA SER A 104 16.56 -21.63 3.02
C SER A 104 17.80 -20.96 3.64
N PRO A 105 18.80 -20.54 2.82
CA PRO A 105 19.94 -19.80 3.32
C PRO A 105 19.53 -18.55 4.10
N VAL A 106 20.22 -18.25 5.19
CA VAL A 106 19.97 -17.04 5.96
C VAL A 106 20.30 -15.80 5.12
N SER A 107 19.42 -14.81 5.15
CA SER A 107 19.61 -13.49 4.55
C SER A 107 19.24 -12.43 5.59
N LEU A 108 20.18 -11.56 5.94
CA LEU A 108 19.90 -10.46 6.87
C LEU A 108 18.96 -9.44 6.24
N THR A 109 19.04 -9.26 4.93
CA THR A 109 18.09 -8.43 4.17
C THR A 109 16.67 -8.99 4.26
N ASP A 110 16.49 -10.31 4.20
CA ASP A 110 15.17 -10.93 4.32
C ASP A 110 14.63 -10.86 5.75
N LEU A 111 15.49 -10.89 6.77
CA LEU A 111 15.09 -10.65 8.14
C LEU A 111 14.50 -9.24 8.32
N GLU A 112 15.18 -8.23 7.81
CA GLU A 112 14.73 -6.83 7.84
C GLU A 112 13.40 -6.64 7.07
N ARG A 113 13.31 -7.23 5.88
CA ARG A 113 12.08 -7.19 5.06
C ARG A 113 10.92 -7.92 5.71
N SER A 114 11.19 -9.05 6.35
CA SER A 114 10.21 -9.80 7.12
C SER A 114 9.65 -8.99 8.29
N GLU A 115 10.51 -8.34 9.06
CA GLU A 115 10.10 -7.47 10.17
C GLU A 115 9.23 -6.31 9.65
N GLN A 116 9.65 -5.64 8.58
CA GLN A 116 8.86 -4.59 7.93
C GLN A 116 7.51 -5.13 7.42
N LYS A 117 7.49 -6.33 6.80
CA LYS A 117 6.23 -6.96 6.37
C LYS A 117 5.29 -7.16 7.54
N LEU A 118 5.77 -7.72 8.65
CA LEU A 118 4.95 -7.95 9.84
C LEU A 118 4.36 -6.64 10.39
N MET A 119 5.14 -5.57 10.47
CA MET A 119 4.68 -4.26 10.97
C MET A 119 3.62 -3.61 10.06
N ARG A 120 3.69 -3.80 8.74
CA ARG A 120 2.71 -3.19 7.81
C ARG A 120 1.44 -4.00 7.58
N LEU A 121 1.36 -5.26 8.08
CA LEU A 121 0.12 -6.04 8.04
C LEU A 121 -0.99 -5.44 8.91
N GLY A 122 -0.64 -4.61 9.87
CA GLY A 122 -1.60 -4.08 10.83
C GLY A 122 -1.97 -5.06 11.95
N TYR A 123 -1.37 -6.24 12.00
CA TYR A 123 -1.63 -7.24 13.05
C TYR A 123 -0.74 -7.07 14.27
N PHE A 124 0.41 -6.44 14.09
CA PHE A 124 1.49 -6.41 15.07
C PHE A 124 2.06 -5.02 15.29
N GLU A 125 2.55 -4.83 16.52
CA GLU A 125 3.44 -3.72 16.91
C GLU A 125 4.76 -4.31 17.35
N SER A 126 5.88 -3.83 16.78
CA SER A 126 7.23 -4.23 17.20
C SER A 126 7.57 -3.56 18.53
N THR A 127 8.02 -4.34 19.51
CA THR A 127 8.50 -3.85 20.82
C THR A 127 10.00 -3.77 20.89
N ALA A 128 10.73 -4.51 20.04
CA ALA A 128 12.16 -4.48 19.88
C ALA A 128 12.54 -5.03 18.49
N PRO A 129 13.69 -4.65 17.94
CA PRO A 129 14.19 -5.18 16.68
C PRO A 129 14.31 -6.71 16.69
N ALA A 130 14.11 -7.34 15.53
CA ALA A 130 14.28 -8.77 15.35
C ALA A 130 15.69 -9.23 15.76
N ARG A 131 15.78 -10.40 16.36
CA ARG A 131 17.03 -10.99 16.84
C ARG A 131 17.25 -12.37 16.23
N LEU A 132 18.51 -12.78 16.18
CA LEU A 132 18.90 -14.10 15.72
C LEU A 132 19.35 -14.95 16.91
N PHE A 133 18.73 -16.10 17.09
CA PHE A 133 19.19 -17.10 18.04
C PHE A 133 19.85 -18.25 17.31
N ARG A 134 20.99 -18.68 17.82
CA ARG A 134 21.80 -19.72 17.21
C ARG A 134 21.42 -21.11 17.72
N ASP A 135 21.10 -22.04 16.78
CA ASP A 135 21.11 -23.47 17.04
C ASP A 135 22.40 -24.10 16.44
N PRO A 136 23.49 -24.18 17.21
CA PRO A 136 24.77 -24.63 16.67
C PRO A 136 24.79 -26.13 16.34
N ALA A 137 23.88 -26.91 16.92
CA ALA A 137 23.81 -28.35 16.66
C ALA A 137 23.33 -28.66 15.24
N ARG A 138 22.58 -27.73 14.62
CA ARG A 138 21.96 -27.92 13.30
C ARG A 138 22.40 -26.88 12.26
N ASN A 139 23.34 -25.99 12.57
CA ASN A 139 23.71 -24.84 11.75
C ASN A 139 22.47 -24.03 11.32
N ARG A 140 21.54 -23.78 12.25
CA ARG A 140 20.32 -23.03 12.02
C ARG A 140 20.31 -21.74 12.83
N LEU A 141 19.72 -20.70 12.24
CA LEU A 141 19.40 -19.46 12.93
C LEU A 141 17.90 -19.27 13.02
N VAL A 142 17.42 -19.04 14.23
CA VAL A 142 16.01 -18.76 14.53
C VAL A 142 15.79 -17.26 14.39
N PRO A 143 14.99 -16.78 13.43
CA PRO A 143 14.55 -15.39 13.38
C PRO A 143 13.50 -15.18 14.47
N ALA A 144 13.83 -14.38 15.48
CA ALA A 144 12.98 -14.13 16.62
C ALA A 144 12.54 -12.68 16.65
N TYR A 145 11.23 -12.47 16.68
CA TYR A 145 10.58 -11.18 16.63
C TYR A 145 9.95 -10.85 17.99
N SER A 146 9.96 -9.59 18.34
CA SER A 146 9.28 -9.09 19.56
C SER A 146 8.02 -8.33 19.12
N MET A 147 6.96 -9.08 18.80
CA MET A 147 5.71 -8.54 18.24
C MET A 147 4.55 -8.76 19.21
N LYS A 148 3.91 -7.67 19.62
CA LYS A 148 2.63 -7.69 20.34
C LYS A 148 1.47 -7.54 19.37
N ALA A 149 0.26 -7.96 19.81
CA ALA A 149 -0.94 -7.67 19.04
C ALA A 149 -1.11 -6.16 18.88
N ALA A 150 -1.24 -5.70 17.64
CA ALA A 150 -1.66 -4.35 17.36
C ALA A 150 -3.17 -4.21 17.57
N ARG A 151 -3.60 -3.06 18.07
CA ARG A 151 -5.01 -2.70 18.17
C ARG A 151 -5.43 -1.95 16.92
N ASN A 152 -5.49 -2.65 15.80
CA ASN A 152 -5.75 -2.06 14.48
C ASN A 152 -7.07 -2.54 13.87
N SER A 153 -7.80 -3.45 14.51
CA SER A 153 -9.22 -3.61 14.20
C SER A 153 -9.91 -2.31 14.49
N GLU A 154 -10.71 -1.84 13.56
CA GLU A 154 -11.24 -0.48 13.59
C GLU A 154 -12.75 -0.43 13.34
N ALA A 155 -13.40 0.48 14.03
CA ALA A 155 -14.71 0.97 13.66
C ALA A 155 -14.62 2.49 13.53
N GLU A 156 -14.95 3.02 12.38
CA GLU A 156 -14.88 4.44 12.06
C GLU A 156 -16.25 4.93 11.63
N GLY A 157 -16.67 6.09 12.15
CA GLY A 157 -17.77 6.87 11.64
C GLY A 157 -17.23 8.18 11.10
N LEU A 158 -17.61 8.53 9.89
CA LEU A 158 -17.33 9.81 9.26
C LEU A 158 -18.65 10.51 8.97
N LEU A 159 -18.73 11.78 9.35
CA LEU A 159 -19.81 12.67 9.00
C LEU A 159 -19.23 13.80 8.17
N THR A 160 -19.78 14.02 6.99
CA THR A 160 -19.35 15.08 6.08
C THR A 160 -20.52 16.03 5.89
N TYR A 161 -20.22 17.33 5.93
CA TYR A 161 -21.15 18.39 5.57
C TYR A 161 -20.63 19.13 4.36
N SER A 162 -21.47 19.28 3.35
CA SER A 162 -21.22 20.11 2.17
C SER A 162 -22.13 21.32 2.21
N SER A 163 -21.55 22.52 2.17
CA SER A 163 -22.30 23.77 2.10
C SER A 163 -22.96 23.99 0.73
N ASP A 164 -22.46 23.31 -0.31
CA ASP A 164 -23.04 23.27 -1.65
C ASP A 164 -24.25 22.32 -1.65
N GLY A 165 -25.41 22.83 -1.23
CA GLY A 165 -26.66 22.08 -1.17
C GLY A 165 -27.16 21.75 0.23
N ASP A 166 -26.47 22.15 1.31
CA ASP A 166 -26.83 21.87 2.73
C ASP A 166 -26.98 20.36 3.02
N LEU A 167 -26.03 19.57 2.49
CA LEU A 167 -26.09 18.11 2.49
C LEU A 167 -25.24 17.50 3.59
N TRP A 168 -25.82 16.52 4.29
CA TRP A 168 -25.13 15.66 5.24
C TRP A 168 -24.94 14.26 4.68
N GLU A 169 -23.72 13.74 4.80
CA GLU A 169 -23.34 12.41 4.37
C GLU A 169 -22.72 11.64 5.54
N GLY A 170 -23.07 10.37 5.67
CA GLY A 170 -22.56 9.50 6.72
C GLY A 170 -21.85 8.27 6.17
N GLU A 171 -20.69 7.97 6.71
CA GLU A 171 -19.94 6.75 6.41
C GLU A 171 -19.65 5.98 7.69
N VAL A 172 -19.77 4.66 7.62
CA VAL A 172 -19.36 3.73 8.68
C VAL A 172 -18.41 2.71 8.06
N ASN A 173 -17.26 2.54 8.68
CA ASN A 173 -16.24 1.61 8.22
C ASN A 173 -15.80 0.71 9.37
N VAL A 174 -15.92 -0.61 9.20
CA VAL A 174 -15.52 -1.60 10.19
C VAL A 174 -14.48 -2.52 9.53
N LYS A 175 -13.29 -2.62 10.13
CA LYS A 175 -12.25 -3.53 9.69
C LYS A 175 -11.77 -4.37 10.86
N LEU A 176 -11.87 -5.66 10.70
CA LEU A 176 -11.37 -6.65 11.65
C LEU A 176 -10.15 -7.33 11.04
N TYR A 177 -9.03 -7.23 11.73
CA TYR A 177 -7.77 -7.79 11.30
C TYR A 177 -7.39 -8.99 12.15
N ASN A 178 -6.81 -10.02 11.52
CA ASN A 178 -6.26 -11.20 12.19
C ASN A 178 -7.28 -11.85 13.15
N ILE A 179 -8.51 -12.02 12.69
CA ILE A 179 -9.62 -12.55 13.48
C ILE A 179 -9.19 -13.86 14.19
N LEU A 180 -9.30 -13.89 15.50
CA LEU A 180 -8.90 -15.01 16.37
C LEU A 180 -7.44 -15.50 16.15
N GLY A 181 -6.55 -14.62 15.70
CA GLY A 181 -5.14 -14.97 15.47
C GLY A 181 -4.87 -15.84 14.24
N THR A 182 -5.79 -15.86 13.27
CA THR A 182 -5.76 -16.75 12.11
C THR A 182 -5.41 -16.06 10.80
N ALA A 183 -5.04 -14.77 10.82
CA ALA A 183 -4.82 -13.91 9.66
C ALA A 183 -6.04 -13.75 8.73
N ARG A 184 -7.26 -14.02 9.23
CA ARG A 184 -8.51 -13.71 8.56
C ARG A 184 -8.82 -12.24 8.73
N ASP A 185 -9.26 -11.60 7.67
CA ASP A 185 -9.62 -10.19 7.68
C ASP A 185 -11.06 -10.03 7.19
N LEU A 186 -11.78 -9.07 7.79
CA LEU A 186 -13.13 -8.66 7.39
C LEU A 186 -13.17 -7.15 7.27
N THR A 187 -13.69 -6.65 6.16
CA THR A 187 -14.01 -5.24 5.97
C THR A 187 -15.48 -5.09 5.64
N LEU A 188 -16.13 -4.15 6.29
CA LEU A 188 -17.49 -3.73 6.01
C LEU A 188 -17.50 -2.21 5.97
N GLN A 189 -17.95 -1.63 4.86
CA GLN A 189 -18.04 -0.20 4.66
C GLN A 189 -19.44 0.14 4.19
N GLY A 190 -20.10 1.06 4.88
CA GLY A 190 -21.42 1.57 4.53
C GLY A 190 -21.38 3.08 4.41
N PHE A 191 -22.05 3.60 3.40
CA PHE A 191 -22.23 5.03 3.16
C PHE A 191 -23.71 5.32 2.91
N THR A 192 -24.19 6.43 3.40
CA THR A 192 -25.51 6.98 3.11
C THR A 192 -25.45 8.48 2.95
N GLY A 193 -25.95 8.95 1.83
CA GLY A 193 -26.20 10.35 1.53
C GLY A 193 -27.65 10.54 1.13
N GLU A 194 -28.02 11.73 0.73
CA GLU A 194 -29.40 12.04 0.31
C GLU A 194 -29.83 11.22 -0.91
N ASN A 195 -28.94 11.12 -1.91
CA ASN A 195 -29.24 10.52 -3.19
C ASN A 195 -28.42 9.24 -3.46
N SER A 196 -27.67 8.74 -2.48
CA SER A 196 -26.85 7.56 -2.69
C SER A 196 -26.68 6.71 -1.44
N ARG A 197 -26.60 5.39 -1.66
CA ARG A 197 -26.29 4.40 -0.64
C ARG A 197 -25.28 3.44 -1.20
N HIS A 198 -24.29 3.11 -0.39
CA HIS A 198 -23.22 2.19 -0.76
C HIS A 198 -22.93 1.24 0.38
N LEU A 199 -22.79 -0.04 0.09
CA LEU A 199 -22.34 -1.05 1.03
C LEU A 199 -21.27 -1.91 0.35
N ASN A 200 -20.11 -2.02 0.99
CA ASN A 200 -19.01 -2.84 0.53
C ASN A 200 -18.65 -3.84 1.63
N PHE A 201 -18.46 -5.09 1.23
CA PHE A 201 -18.07 -6.20 2.08
C PHE A 201 -16.86 -6.89 1.48
N MET A 202 -15.86 -7.22 2.30
CA MET A 202 -14.71 -8.02 1.89
C MET A 202 -14.31 -8.97 3.03
N TYR A 203 -14.15 -10.24 2.71
CA TYR A 203 -13.63 -11.26 3.62
C TYR A 203 -12.46 -11.99 2.98
N LYS A 204 -11.38 -12.17 3.74
CA LYS A 204 -10.17 -12.89 3.32
C LYS A 204 -9.97 -14.13 4.19
N GLU A 205 -9.96 -15.28 3.54
CA GLU A 205 -9.55 -16.58 4.11
C GLU A 205 -8.11 -16.89 3.65
N PRO A 206 -7.14 -16.89 4.55
CA PRO A 206 -5.75 -17.14 4.19
C PRO A 206 -5.45 -18.62 3.96
N TRP A 207 -4.51 -18.91 3.06
CA TRP A 207 -3.84 -20.19 2.85
C TRP A 207 -4.77 -21.40 2.70
N ILE A 208 -5.66 -21.36 1.73
CA ILE A 208 -6.58 -22.45 1.45
C ILE A 208 -5.82 -23.75 1.26
N PHE A 209 -6.30 -24.82 1.90
CA PHE A 209 -5.71 -26.16 1.85
C PHE A 209 -4.21 -26.17 2.17
N GLY A 210 -3.72 -25.22 2.97
CA GLY A 210 -2.31 -25.11 3.33
C GLY A 210 -1.40 -24.54 2.24
N SER A 211 -1.97 -24.09 1.11
CA SER A 211 -1.23 -23.43 0.01
C SER A 211 -0.78 -22.02 0.39
N SER A 212 -0.07 -21.34 -0.51
CA SER A 212 0.28 -19.91 -0.41
C SER A 212 -0.81 -18.97 -0.97
N TRP A 213 -1.95 -19.52 -1.39
CA TRP A 213 -3.07 -18.76 -1.94
C TRP A 213 -4.10 -18.44 -0.87
N ASN A 214 -4.59 -17.20 -0.90
CA ASN A 214 -5.72 -16.76 -0.08
C ASN A 214 -6.98 -16.72 -0.94
N VAL A 215 -8.16 -17.00 -0.35
CA VAL A 215 -9.45 -16.69 -0.99
C VAL A 215 -9.98 -15.38 -0.47
N VAL A 216 -10.54 -14.59 -1.36
CA VAL A 216 -11.20 -13.34 -1.03
C VAL A 216 -12.62 -13.39 -1.57
N LEU A 217 -13.58 -13.05 -0.71
CA LEU A 217 -14.97 -12.83 -1.08
C LEU A 217 -15.27 -11.35 -0.99
N ARG A 218 -15.92 -10.81 -1.99
CA ARG A 218 -16.38 -9.41 -2.03
C ARG A 218 -17.85 -9.34 -2.37
N GLY A 219 -18.53 -8.36 -1.79
CA GLY A 219 -19.89 -7.99 -2.12
C GLY A 219 -19.98 -6.48 -2.18
N LEU A 220 -20.73 -5.98 -3.12
CA LEU A 220 -21.02 -4.57 -3.31
C LEU A 220 -22.53 -4.40 -3.49
N PHE A 221 -23.09 -3.41 -2.83
CA PHE A 221 -24.41 -2.88 -3.14
C PHE A 221 -24.26 -1.38 -3.35
N ASP A 222 -24.77 -0.87 -4.45
CA ASP A 222 -24.72 0.54 -4.81
C ASP A 222 -26.10 0.98 -5.30
N GLU A 223 -26.59 2.11 -4.75
CA GLU A 223 -27.85 2.73 -5.14
C GLU A 223 -27.60 4.22 -5.33
N GLU A 224 -28.05 4.77 -6.44
CA GLU A 224 -27.98 6.21 -6.74
C GLU A 224 -29.31 6.69 -7.30
N ILE A 225 -29.79 7.83 -6.79
CA ILE A 225 -30.96 8.54 -7.28
C ILE A 225 -30.45 9.79 -8.01
N TYR A 226 -30.81 9.95 -9.26
CA TYR A 226 -30.41 11.09 -10.06
C TYR A 226 -31.55 11.59 -10.94
N THR A 227 -31.54 12.89 -11.24
CA THR A 227 -32.53 13.49 -12.13
C THR A 227 -32.08 13.36 -13.58
N GLU A 228 -32.87 12.68 -14.37
CA GLU A 228 -32.69 12.58 -15.82
C GLU A 228 -33.47 13.68 -16.54
N TYR A 229 -32.82 14.35 -17.46
CA TYR A 229 -33.43 15.35 -18.34
C TYR A 229 -33.58 14.75 -19.72
N PRO A 230 -34.80 14.38 -20.16
CA PRO A 230 -35.03 13.84 -21.50
C PRO A 230 -34.77 14.89 -22.58
N ASP A 231 -34.41 14.44 -23.77
CA ASP A 231 -34.11 15.30 -24.93
C ASP A 231 -35.29 16.20 -25.36
N SER A 232 -36.48 15.84 -24.94
CA SER A 232 -37.71 16.59 -25.23
C SER A 232 -38.11 17.46 -24.02
N LEU A 233 -38.14 18.76 -24.21
CA LEU A 233 -38.66 19.73 -23.22
C LEU A 233 -40.10 19.47 -22.76
N ALA A 234 -40.86 18.60 -23.48
CA ALA A 234 -42.23 18.27 -23.18
C ALA A 234 -42.38 17.22 -22.06
N ASP A 235 -41.37 16.42 -21.80
CA ASP A 235 -41.46 15.27 -20.88
C ASP A 235 -41.04 15.56 -19.43
N GLY A 236 -40.55 16.77 -19.16
CA GLY A 236 -40.10 17.16 -17.82
C GLY A 236 -38.93 16.33 -17.29
N SER A 237 -38.28 16.77 -16.24
CA SER A 237 -37.27 15.98 -15.53
C SER A 237 -37.90 14.87 -14.70
N ARG A 238 -37.25 13.72 -14.60
CA ARG A 238 -37.69 12.60 -13.75
C ARG A 238 -36.53 12.10 -12.89
N ASP A 239 -36.85 11.70 -11.66
CA ASP A 239 -35.89 11.02 -10.81
C ASP A 239 -35.81 9.54 -11.19
N VAL A 240 -34.59 9.07 -11.42
CA VAL A 240 -34.27 7.69 -11.75
C VAL A 240 -33.47 7.11 -10.59
N THR A 241 -33.89 5.92 -10.16
CA THR A 241 -33.12 5.13 -9.18
C THR A 241 -32.41 4.01 -9.89
N GLU A 242 -31.09 3.99 -9.80
CA GLU A 242 -30.26 2.90 -10.32
C GLU A 242 -29.66 2.12 -9.15
N ARG A 243 -29.64 0.78 -9.28
CA ARG A 243 -29.12 -0.14 -8.27
C ARG A 243 -28.23 -1.16 -8.92
N VAL A 244 -27.15 -1.53 -8.22
CA VAL A 244 -26.27 -2.63 -8.60
C VAL A 244 -25.94 -3.43 -7.35
N ALA A 245 -26.11 -4.75 -7.45
CA ALA A 245 -25.60 -5.71 -6.48
C ALA A 245 -24.55 -6.57 -7.16
N MET A 246 -23.36 -6.66 -6.57
CA MET A 246 -22.22 -7.41 -7.12
C MET A 246 -21.72 -8.42 -6.10
N GLY A 247 -21.38 -9.61 -6.59
CA GLY A 247 -20.65 -10.61 -5.83
C GLY A 247 -19.39 -11.04 -6.57
N GLU A 248 -18.27 -11.10 -5.89
CA GLU A 248 -16.98 -11.60 -6.41
C GLU A 248 -16.38 -12.67 -5.51
N VAL A 249 -15.75 -13.65 -6.13
CA VAL A 249 -14.83 -14.58 -5.48
C VAL A 249 -13.51 -14.56 -6.21
N GLY A 250 -12.42 -14.50 -5.46
CA GLY A 250 -11.10 -14.46 -6.06
C GLY A 250 -10.04 -15.14 -5.20
N VAL A 251 -8.87 -15.27 -5.79
CA VAL A 251 -7.68 -15.77 -5.13
C VAL A 251 -6.59 -14.73 -5.21
N THR A 252 -5.83 -14.59 -4.12
CA THR A 252 -4.66 -13.71 -4.06
C THR A 252 -3.42 -14.49 -3.64
N HIS A 253 -2.27 -14.07 -4.12
CA HIS A 253 -0.98 -14.69 -3.81
C HIS A 253 0.07 -13.61 -3.53
N ASP A 254 0.77 -13.78 -2.41
CA ASP A 254 1.88 -12.89 -2.04
C ASP A 254 3.17 -13.38 -2.69
N ILE A 255 3.85 -12.50 -3.43
CA ILE A 255 5.13 -12.76 -4.08
C ILE A 255 6.21 -12.02 -3.31
N GLY A 256 7.07 -12.77 -2.63
CA GLY A 256 8.08 -12.21 -1.74
C GLY A 256 7.47 -11.42 -0.58
N PHE A 257 8.08 -10.29 -0.26
CA PHE A 257 7.64 -9.48 0.90
C PHE A 257 6.70 -8.33 0.56
N ASN A 258 6.62 -7.92 -0.70
CA ASN A 258 6.03 -6.63 -1.07
C ASN A 258 4.90 -6.72 -2.10
N TRP A 259 4.87 -7.75 -2.94
CA TRP A 259 3.91 -7.87 -4.01
C TRP A 259 2.75 -8.78 -3.66
N THR A 260 1.56 -8.43 -4.11
CA THR A 260 0.38 -9.29 -4.09
C THR A 260 -0.26 -9.25 -5.46
N VAL A 261 -0.59 -10.40 -6.01
CA VAL A 261 -1.37 -10.55 -7.24
C VAL A 261 -2.70 -11.18 -6.92
N GLY A 262 -3.75 -10.79 -7.63
CA GLY A 262 -5.10 -11.31 -7.44
C GLY A 262 -5.82 -11.54 -8.76
N ILE A 263 -6.67 -12.56 -8.79
CA ILE A 263 -7.61 -12.83 -9.88
C ILE A 263 -8.97 -13.09 -9.26
N PHE A 264 -9.98 -12.39 -9.75
CA PHE A 264 -11.35 -12.43 -9.25
C PHE A 264 -12.31 -12.73 -10.40
N LEU A 265 -13.37 -13.45 -10.07
CA LEU A 265 -14.52 -13.66 -10.93
C LEU A 265 -15.75 -13.16 -10.21
N GLY A 266 -16.54 -12.35 -10.86
CA GLY A 266 -17.71 -11.74 -10.28
C GLY A 266 -18.88 -11.65 -11.24
N MET A 267 -20.03 -11.31 -10.68
CA MET A 267 -21.24 -11.07 -11.42
C MET A 267 -22.08 -9.97 -10.75
N THR A 268 -22.82 -9.26 -11.56
CA THR A 268 -23.93 -8.41 -11.17
C THR A 268 -25.23 -9.00 -11.74
N GLU A 269 -26.34 -8.28 -11.63
CA GLU A 269 -27.58 -8.64 -12.34
C GLU A 269 -27.42 -8.52 -13.86
N ASP A 270 -26.56 -7.62 -14.33
CA ASP A 270 -26.44 -7.24 -15.73
C ASP A 270 -25.19 -7.80 -16.43
N ASP A 271 -24.12 -8.10 -15.68
CA ASP A 271 -22.86 -8.52 -16.27
C ASP A 271 -22.12 -9.61 -15.47
N LYS A 272 -21.17 -10.26 -16.14
CA LYS A 272 -20.15 -11.08 -15.54
C LYS A 272 -18.81 -10.41 -15.80
N HIS A 273 -17.91 -10.49 -14.83
CA HIS A 273 -16.60 -9.86 -14.98
C HIS A 273 -15.46 -10.73 -14.42
N SER A 274 -14.29 -10.46 -14.95
CA SER A 274 -13.04 -10.98 -14.41
C SER A 274 -12.09 -9.84 -14.12
N THR A 275 -11.53 -9.80 -12.91
CA THR A 275 -10.65 -8.73 -12.46
C THR A 275 -9.27 -9.29 -12.15
N PHE A 276 -8.24 -8.63 -12.67
CA PHE A 276 -6.85 -8.83 -12.29
C PHE A 276 -6.42 -7.67 -11.38
N GLU A 277 -5.77 -7.99 -10.28
CA GLU A 277 -5.24 -7.00 -9.34
C GLU A 277 -3.75 -7.19 -9.11
N LEU A 278 -3.05 -6.08 -8.94
CA LEU A 278 -1.65 -6.04 -8.57
C LEU A 278 -1.46 -5.00 -7.48
N ALA A 279 -0.84 -5.40 -6.38
CA ALA A 279 -0.47 -4.48 -5.31
C ALA A 279 1.01 -4.61 -4.96
N TYR A 280 1.63 -3.48 -4.64
CA TYR A 280 2.98 -3.40 -4.09
C TYR A 280 2.97 -2.51 -2.85
N VAL A 281 3.49 -3.00 -1.74
CA VAL A 281 3.55 -2.24 -0.49
C VAL A 281 4.93 -2.37 0.13
N SER A 282 5.60 -1.23 0.31
CA SER A 282 6.90 -1.12 1.00
C SER A 282 6.90 -0.06 2.10
N LEU A 283 5.71 0.29 2.62
CA LEU A 283 5.59 1.25 3.71
C LEU A 283 6.32 0.76 4.96
N ASP A 284 6.92 1.67 5.71
CA ASP A 284 7.66 1.37 6.94
C ASP A 284 6.76 0.89 8.09
N ARG A 285 5.50 1.33 8.11
CA ARG A 285 4.50 0.97 9.13
C ARG A 285 3.08 1.10 8.62
N PHE A 286 2.13 0.48 9.34
CA PHE A 286 0.71 0.50 8.98
C PHE A 286 0.04 1.85 9.30
N VAL A 287 0.26 2.40 10.49
CA VAL A 287 -0.30 3.68 10.94
C VAL A 287 0.76 4.77 10.85
N LEU A 288 0.39 5.94 10.32
CA LEU A 288 1.27 7.10 10.14
C LEU A 288 2.59 6.76 9.43
N PRO A 289 2.55 6.23 8.19
CA PRO A 289 3.77 5.94 7.44
C PRO A 289 4.66 7.17 7.29
N ARG A 290 5.97 6.98 7.38
CA ARG A 290 6.96 8.04 7.16
C ARG A 290 7.75 7.84 5.88
N SER A 291 7.87 6.61 5.45
CA SER A 291 8.63 6.25 4.24
C SER A 291 8.01 5.07 3.51
N GLY A 292 8.34 4.96 2.24
CA GLY A 292 7.96 3.83 1.41
C GLY A 292 6.90 4.16 0.37
N LEU A 293 6.46 3.12 -0.30
CA LEU A 293 5.58 3.19 -1.47
C LEU A 293 4.44 2.19 -1.34
N ARG A 294 3.25 2.60 -1.76
CA ARG A 294 2.12 1.73 -2.05
C ARG A 294 1.66 1.97 -3.48
N LEU A 295 1.52 0.90 -4.25
CA LEU A 295 0.94 0.89 -5.58
C LEU A 295 -0.19 -0.14 -5.59
N ASP A 296 -1.36 0.27 -6.04
CA ASP A 296 -2.50 -0.61 -6.28
C ASP A 296 -2.96 -0.40 -7.73
N GLY A 297 -3.25 -1.49 -8.43
CA GLY A 297 -3.77 -1.45 -9.79
C GLY A 297 -4.74 -2.58 -10.04
N SER A 298 -5.77 -2.31 -10.83
CA SER A 298 -6.70 -3.33 -11.27
C SER A 298 -7.13 -3.14 -12.72
N ALA A 299 -7.50 -4.26 -13.34
CA ALA A 299 -8.08 -4.31 -14.67
C ALA A 299 -9.25 -5.30 -14.64
N SER A 300 -10.46 -4.82 -14.91
CA SER A 300 -11.69 -5.59 -14.87
C SER A 300 -12.32 -5.67 -16.26
N TRP A 301 -12.42 -6.87 -16.78
CA TRP A 301 -13.10 -7.15 -18.04
C TRP A 301 -14.55 -7.52 -17.76
N LYS A 302 -15.50 -6.71 -18.23
CA LYS A 302 -16.95 -6.91 -18.09
C LYS A 302 -17.57 -7.38 -19.38
N MET A 303 -18.47 -8.38 -19.31
CA MET A 303 -19.08 -9.08 -20.45
C MET A 303 -20.50 -9.55 -20.12
N ASP A 304 -21.21 -10.06 -21.13
CA ASP A 304 -22.55 -10.67 -21.00
C ASP A 304 -23.64 -9.71 -20.50
N ARG A 305 -23.70 -8.50 -21.07
CA ARG A 305 -24.79 -7.56 -20.79
C ARG A 305 -26.03 -7.93 -21.61
N PRO A 306 -27.23 -8.08 -20.99
CA PRO A 306 -28.44 -8.53 -21.68
C PRO A 306 -28.89 -7.62 -22.83
N ASP A 307 -28.65 -6.31 -22.69
CA ASP A 307 -29.15 -5.27 -23.59
C ASP A 307 -28.08 -4.74 -24.55
N SER A 308 -26.84 -5.15 -24.44
CA SER A 308 -25.76 -4.78 -25.35
C SER A 308 -24.72 -5.89 -25.48
N LEU A 309 -24.28 -6.15 -26.72
CA LEU A 309 -23.19 -7.11 -27.00
C LEU A 309 -21.81 -6.58 -26.65
N ASP A 310 -21.72 -5.40 -26.05
CA ASP A 310 -20.46 -4.69 -25.88
C ASP A 310 -19.82 -5.04 -24.55
N SER A 311 -18.69 -5.72 -24.61
CA SER A 311 -17.79 -5.87 -23.47
C SER A 311 -16.92 -4.63 -23.31
N TYR A 312 -16.53 -4.33 -22.08
CA TYR A 312 -15.60 -3.25 -21.81
C TYR A 312 -14.56 -3.62 -20.76
N LEU A 313 -13.44 -2.90 -20.81
CA LEU A 313 -12.33 -3.00 -19.87
C LEU A 313 -12.30 -1.74 -19.02
N ASP A 314 -12.40 -1.92 -17.72
CA ASP A 314 -12.18 -0.91 -16.69
C ASP A 314 -10.77 -1.10 -16.14
N VAL A 315 -9.95 -0.06 -16.18
CA VAL A 315 -8.58 -0.07 -15.65
C VAL A 315 -8.41 1.10 -14.71
N HIS A 316 -7.88 0.86 -13.52
CA HIS A 316 -7.48 1.93 -12.63
C HIS A 316 -6.21 1.59 -11.84
N GLY A 317 -5.53 2.65 -11.38
CA GLY A 317 -4.34 2.52 -10.58
C GLY A 317 -4.19 3.68 -9.62
N ARG A 318 -3.56 3.41 -8.47
CA ARG A 318 -3.26 4.39 -7.43
C ARG A 318 -1.84 4.15 -6.89
N LEU A 319 -1.12 5.24 -6.68
CA LEU A 319 0.21 5.25 -6.09
C LEU A 319 0.22 6.22 -4.92
N ILE A 320 0.80 5.81 -3.80
CA ILE A 320 1.04 6.66 -2.63
C ILE A 320 2.49 6.49 -2.22
N SER A 321 3.22 7.58 -2.05
CA SER A 321 4.61 7.53 -1.58
C SER A 321 4.85 8.51 -0.44
N TYR A 322 5.72 8.12 0.48
CA TYR A 322 6.12 8.91 1.65
C TYR A 322 7.63 9.08 1.65
N HIS A 323 8.07 10.32 1.80
CA HIS A 323 9.47 10.70 1.79
C HIS A 323 9.77 11.58 3.01
N PRO A 324 10.55 11.09 4.00
CA PRO A 324 10.97 11.93 5.12
C PRO A 324 11.81 13.09 4.59
N LEU A 325 11.52 14.29 5.06
CA LEU A 325 12.25 15.51 4.67
C LEU A 325 13.26 15.87 5.76
N PHE A 326 12.80 16.55 6.79
CA PHE A 326 13.63 16.96 7.94
C PHE A 326 12.79 16.91 9.21
N GLY A 327 13.38 16.49 10.32
CA GLY A 327 12.70 16.36 11.59
C GLY A 327 11.42 15.51 11.48
N ASN A 328 10.29 16.13 11.73
CA ASN A 328 8.97 15.51 11.72
C ASN A 328 8.17 15.77 10.43
N PHE A 329 8.78 16.39 9.44
CA PHE A 329 8.13 16.67 8.15
C PHE A 329 8.35 15.54 7.16
N ILE A 330 7.29 15.23 6.42
CA ILE A 330 7.22 14.18 5.42
C ILE A 330 6.54 14.76 4.19
N ALA A 331 7.10 14.52 3.02
CA ALA A 331 6.38 14.74 1.76
C ALA A 331 5.56 13.48 1.44
N ARG A 332 4.25 13.65 1.24
CA ARG A 332 3.40 12.60 0.68
C ARG A 332 3.01 12.98 -0.73
N TYR A 333 3.13 12.03 -1.63
CA TYR A 333 2.60 12.13 -2.98
C TYR A 333 1.57 11.03 -3.20
N THR A 334 0.41 11.40 -3.78
CA THR A 334 -0.63 10.46 -4.22
C THR A 334 -0.92 10.72 -5.68
N GLY A 335 -0.98 9.68 -6.49
CA GLY A 335 -1.45 9.73 -7.87
C GLY A 335 -2.48 8.67 -8.11
N ALA A 336 -3.53 8.96 -8.86
CA ALA A 336 -4.48 7.97 -9.31
C ALA A 336 -4.99 8.29 -10.71
N ALA A 337 -5.28 7.24 -11.48
CA ALA A 337 -5.88 7.37 -12.80
C ALA A 337 -6.74 6.15 -13.11
N GLY A 338 -7.78 6.35 -13.91
CA GLY A 338 -8.64 5.28 -14.39
C GLY A 338 -9.26 5.60 -15.75
N GLY A 339 -9.63 4.56 -16.47
CA GLY A 339 -10.28 4.68 -17.78
C GLY A 339 -11.05 3.43 -18.16
N ILE A 340 -12.16 3.62 -18.89
CA ILE A 340 -13.04 2.58 -19.40
C ILE A 340 -12.89 2.53 -20.92
N PHE A 341 -12.65 1.33 -21.47
CA PHE A 341 -12.36 1.08 -22.88
C PHE A 341 -13.23 -0.06 -23.45
N PRO A 342 -13.73 0.06 -24.69
CA PRO A 342 -13.60 1.20 -25.60
C PRO A 342 -14.36 2.43 -25.09
N THR A 343 -14.02 3.62 -25.63
CA THR A 343 -14.55 4.91 -25.13
C THR A 343 -15.94 5.25 -25.65
N ASP A 344 -16.48 4.48 -26.56
CA ASP A 344 -17.78 4.65 -27.24
C ASP A 344 -18.86 3.69 -26.72
N VAL A 345 -18.51 2.76 -25.84
CA VAL A 345 -19.48 1.84 -25.22
C VAL A 345 -20.49 2.63 -24.38
N GLU A 346 -21.75 2.29 -24.52
CA GLU A 346 -22.83 2.85 -23.71
C GLU A 346 -22.89 2.15 -22.35
N LEU A 347 -22.87 2.93 -21.28
CA LEU A 347 -22.77 2.44 -19.91
C LEU A 347 -23.92 2.97 -19.06
N LYS A 348 -24.34 2.17 -18.09
CA LYS A 348 -25.19 2.66 -17.01
C LYS A 348 -24.40 3.62 -16.12
N ARG A 349 -25.10 4.50 -15.40
CA ARG A 349 -24.47 5.53 -14.55
C ARG A 349 -23.56 4.91 -13.50
N LEU A 350 -23.95 3.81 -12.88
CA LEU A 350 -23.17 3.13 -11.85
C LEU A 350 -21.93 2.40 -12.39
N ASP A 351 -21.81 2.18 -13.69
CA ASP A 351 -20.59 1.60 -14.31
C ASP A 351 -19.45 2.60 -14.43
N TYR A 352 -19.73 3.90 -14.37
CA TYR A 352 -18.72 4.93 -14.42
C TYR A 352 -17.98 5.08 -13.09
N PHE A 353 -16.73 5.53 -13.14
CA PHE A 353 -15.98 5.88 -11.94
C PHE A 353 -16.69 6.94 -11.13
N ALA A 354 -16.92 6.67 -9.85
CA ALA A 354 -17.42 7.63 -8.89
C ALA A 354 -16.26 8.46 -8.35
N LEU A 355 -16.33 9.77 -8.48
CA LEU A 355 -15.29 10.71 -8.07
C LEU A 355 -15.85 11.71 -7.06
N GLY A 356 -15.01 12.12 -6.12
CA GLY A 356 -15.32 13.00 -4.98
C GLY A 356 -15.08 12.32 -3.65
N GLY A 357 -14.79 13.11 -2.62
CA GLY A 357 -14.47 12.65 -1.27
C GLY A 357 -12.98 12.38 -1.06
N MET A 358 -12.65 11.83 0.10
CA MET A 358 -11.27 11.64 0.57
C MET A 358 -10.39 10.78 -0.34
N ASP A 359 -11.01 9.89 -1.11
CA ASP A 359 -10.29 8.93 -1.96
C ASP A 359 -9.99 9.45 -3.38
N SER A 360 -10.60 10.55 -3.78
CA SER A 360 -10.37 11.16 -5.09
C SER A 360 -10.27 12.69 -5.00
N PHE A 361 -11.23 13.44 -5.53
CA PHE A 361 -11.25 14.91 -5.45
C PHE A 361 -11.82 15.38 -4.12
N LYS A 362 -10.96 15.81 -3.22
CA LYS A 362 -11.28 16.12 -1.81
C LYS A 362 -12.13 17.38 -1.63
N GLY A 363 -12.10 18.28 -2.59
CA GLY A 363 -12.97 19.48 -2.65
C GLY A 363 -14.40 19.18 -3.11
N MET A 364 -14.74 17.94 -3.40
CA MET A 364 -16.07 17.48 -3.79
C MET A 364 -16.68 16.57 -2.73
N GLY A 365 -18.00 16.55 -2.60
CA GLY A 365 -18.72 15.56 -1.80
C GLY A 365 -18.39 14.11 -2.20
N TYR A 366 -18.68 13.17 -1.35
CA TYR A 366 -18.41 11.75 -1.61
C TYR A 366 -19.17 11.28 -2.86
N ARG A 367 -18.45 10.71 -3.85
CA ARG A 367 -19.01 10.19 -5.11
C ARG A 367 -19.86 11.23 -5.89
N PHE A 368 -19.51 12.49 -5.76
CA PHE A 368 -20.27 13.63 -6.29
C PHE A 368 -20.48 13.58 -7.80
N LEU A 369 -19.51 13.07 -8.55
CA LEU A 369 -19.62 12.99 -10.00
C LEU A 369 -19.24 11.59 -10.53
N ARG A 370 -19.72 11.31 -11.73
CA ARG A 370 -19.39 10.10 -12.50
C ARG A 370 -18.53 10.47 -13.70
N SER A 371 -17.55 9.64 -14.00
CA SER A 371 -16.62 9.88 -15.11
C SER A 371 -16.16 8.58 -15.77
N ARG A 372 -16.00 8.60 -17.08
CA ARG A 372 -15.44 7.50 -17.87
C ARG A 372 -13.92 7.38 -17.72
N ALA A 373 -13.25 8.49 -17.49
CA ALA A 373 -11.80 8.53 -17.31
C ALA A 373 -11.40 9.71 -16.42
N TYR A 374 -10.42 9.48 -15.57
CA TYR A 374 -9.92 10.48 -14.66
C TYR A 374 -8.42 10.32 -14.40
N GLY A 375 -7.82 11.36 -13.89
CA GLY A 375 -6.48 11.33 -13.34
C GLY A 375 -6.27 12.50 -12.40
N PHE A 376 -5.65 12.26 -11.27
CA PHE A 376 -5.22 13.30 -10.35
C PHE A 376 -3.87 13.00 -9.73
N SER A 377 -3.22 14.04 -9.27
CA SER A 377 -2.04 13.94 -8.43
C SER A 377 -2.25 14.82 -7.20
N GLU A 378 -1.71 14.41 -6.07
CA GLU A 378 -1.76 15.17 -4.83
C GLU A 378 -0.35 15.27 -4.25
N ALA A 379 0.06 16.45 -3.89
CA ALA A 379 1.25 16.70 -3.10
C ALA A 379 0.82 17.21 -1.72
N ALA A 380 1.28 16.59 -0.67
CA ALA A 380 1.01 17.00 0.70
C ALA A 380 2.29 17.14 1.52
N LEU A 381 2.34 18.18 2.31
CA LEU A 381 3.31 18.34 3.38
C LEU A 381 2.66 17.87 4.68
N VAL A 382 3.21 16.83 5.26
CA VAL A 382 2.71 16.18 6.47
C VAL A 382 3.70 16.42 7.61
N TRP A 383 3.21 16.92 8.71
CA TRP A 383 3.95 16.99 9.98
C TRP A 383 3.38 15.95 10.95
N GLN A 384 4.25 15.16 11.58
CA GLN A 384 3.89 14.14 12.56
C GLN A 384 4.72 14.31 13.83
N ASP A 385 4.11 14.30 15.01
CA ASP A 385 4.83 14.33 16.29
C ASP A 385 5.58 13.02 16.60
N GLY A 386 5.38 12.01 15.75
CA GLY A 386 5.97 10.69 15.85
C GLY A 386 5.07 9.64 16.48
N TYR A 387 4.00 10.03 17.19
CA TYR A 387 3.17 9.09 17.96
C TYR A 387 1.66 9.30 17.83
N ASN A 388 1.18 10.55 17.94
CA ASN A 388 -0.23 10.78 18.16
C ASN A 388 -0.88 11.82 17.26
N LEU A 389 -0.10 12.65 16.59
CA LEU A 389 -0.62 13.79 15.86
C LEU A 389 -0.04 13.86 14.46
N SER A 390 -0.91 14.06 13.48
CA SER A 390 -0.57 14.37 12.11
C SER A 390 -1.33 15.61 11.66
N VAL A 391 -0.63 16.53 11.05
CA VAL A 391 -1.21 17.71 10.39
C VAL A 391 -0.70 17.72 8.96
N GLU A 392 -1.58 17.89 8.00
CA GLU A 392 -1.20 17.95 6.60
C GLU A 392 -1.81 19.16 5.89
N ALA A 393 -1.06 19.68 4.92
CA ALA A 393 -1.56 20.61 3.93
C ALA A 393 -1.34 19.98 2.56
N PHE A 394 -2.35 20.00 1.71
CA PHE A 394 -2.32 19.35 0.41
C PHE A 394 -2.77 20.27 -0.72
N TYR A 395 -2.28 19.94 -1.92
CA TYR A 395 -2.72 20.49 -3.19
C TYR A 395 -2.91 19.34 -4.18
N GLN A 396 -4.08 19.31 -4.85
CA GLN A 396 -4.52 18.20 -5.68
C GLN A 396 -5.05 18.69 -7.03
N PRO A 397 -4.19 18.82 -8.07
CA PRO A 397 -4.65 19.03 -9.44
C PRO A 397 -5.10 17.71 -10.07
N GLY A 398 -6.11 17.80 -10.92
CA GLY A 398 -6.58 16.65 -11.67
C GLY A 398 -7.45 17.02 -12.85
N LEU A 399 -7.90 16.00 -13.55
CA LEU A 399 -8.79 16.12 -14.70
C LEU A 399 -9.71 14.88 -14.77
N TYR A 400 -10.87 15.09 -15.33
CA TYR A 400 -11.84 14.04 -15.57
C TYR A 400 -12.61 14.28 -16.85
N ARG A 401 -13.13 13.22 -17.47
CA ARG A 401 -13.95 13.31 -18.66
C ARG A 401 -15.41 13.48 -18.26
N ARG A 402 -16.02 14.62 -18.66
CA ARG A 402 -17.45 14.87 -18.45
C ARG A 402 -18.30 13.86 -19.22
N LEU A 403 -19.43 13.48 -18.66
CA LEU A 403 -20.41 12.59 -19.32
C LEU A 403 -21.33 13.34 -20.27
N ASP A 404 -21.49 14.66 -20.09
CA ASP A 404 -22.41 15.46 -20.92
C ASP A 404 -21.97 15.48 -22.39
N PRO A 405 -22.92 15.29 -23.33
CA PRO A 405 -22.63 15.34 -24.76
C PRO A 405 -21.97 16.65 -25.17
N GLY A 406 -20.88 16.58 -25.91
CA GLY A 406 -20.14 17.77 -26.39
C GLY A 406 -19.14 18.38 -25.41
N HIS A 407 -19.09 17.92 -24.16
CA HIS A 407 -18.09 18.37 -23.18
C HIS A 407 -16.91 17.38 -23.11
N GLY A 408 -15.69 17.93 -23.24
CA GLY A 408 -14.45 17.16 -23.19
C GLY A 408 -13.95 16.95 -21.76
N TRP A 409 -12.64 17.08 -21.58
CA TRP A 409 -11.99 17.01 -20.28
C TRP A 409 -12.26 18.26 -19.44
N ALA A 410 -12.62 18.07 -18.16
CA ALA A 410 -12.67 19.12 -17.16
C ALA A 410 -11.40 19.06 -16.29
N ARG A 411 -10.97 20.23 -15.82
CA ARG A 411 -9.86 20.35 -14.87
C ARG A 411 -10.42 20.61 -13.48
N GLU A 412 -9.79 20.01 -12.49
CA GLU A 412 -10.10 20.21 -11.09
C GLU A 412 -8.83 20.56 -10.32
N GLN A 413 -8.95 21.38 -9.29
CA GLN A 413 -7.85 21.73 -8.40
C GLN A 413 -8.41 21.92 -7.01
N ASP A 414 -8.03 21.02 -6.12
CA ASP A 414 -8.42 21.04 -4.72
C ASP A 414 -7.21 21.37 -3.84
N TYR A 415 -7.45 22.05 -2.74
CA TYR A 415 -6.44 22.29 -1.72
C TYR A 415 -7.09 22.32 -0.34
N GLY A 416 -6.33 22.00 0.66
CA GLY A 416 -6.89 21.94 1.99
C GLY A 416 -5.90 21.55 3.07
N VAL A 417 -6.46 21.35 4.24
CA VAL A 417 -5.73 20.91 5.42
C VAL A 417 -6.46 19.75 6.08
N ALA A 418 -5.69 18.86 6.69
CA ALA A 418 -6.27 17.81 7.51
C ALA A 418 -5.48 17.67 8.80
N PHE A 419 -6.20 17.26 9.84
CA PHE A 419 -5.70 17.06 11.18
C PHE A 419 -6.16 15.70 11.66
N THR A 420 -5.23 14.89 12.14
CA THR A 420 -5.52 13.59 12.73
C THR A 420 -4.86 13.49 14.10
N GLN A 421 -5.63 13.22 15.14
CA GLN A 421 -5.13 12.99 16.47
C GLN A 421 -5.49 11.59 16.94
N TYR A 422 -4.47 10.84 17.35
CA TYR A 422 -4.61 9.54 18.02
C TYR A 422 -4.51 9.71 19.52
N ARG A 423 -5.40 9.07 20.28
CA ARG A 423 -5.36 9.07 21.74
C ARG A 423 -5.83 7.73 22.30
N GLY A 424 -4.88 6.91 22.74
CA GLY A 424 -5.18 5.56 23.21
C GLY A 424 -5.81 4.71 22.10
N ASN A 425 -7.06 4.33 22.26
CA ASN A 425 -7.79 3.45 21.35
C ASN A 425 -8.68 4.21 20.34
N TRP A 426 -8.57 5.50 20.22
CA TRP A 426 -9.37 6.28 19.28
C TRP A 426 -8.58 7.37 18.59
N SER A 427 -9.03 7.75 17.41
CA SER A 427 -8.52 8.91 16.70
C SER A 427 -9.66 9.81 16.24
N VAL A 428 -9.35 11.07 16.08
CA VAL A 428 -10.21 12.07 15.47
C VAL A 428 -9.53 12.56 14.22
N ASN A 429 -10.30 12.59 13.14
CA ASN A 429 -9.91 13.19 11.88
C ASN A 429 -10.78 14.41 11.63
N LEU A 430 -10.17 15.51 11.27
CA LEU A 430 -10.83 16.71 10.79
C LEU A 430 -10.15 17.13 9.50
N TYR A 431 -10.89 17.35 8.45
CA TYR A 431 -10.34 17.93 7.23
C TYR A 431 -11.21 19.07 6.72
N TYR A 432 -10.57 19.96 5.99
CA TYR A 432 -11.19 21.04 5.28
C TYR A 432 -10.57 21.11 3.88
N ALA A 433 -11.41 21.08 2.86
CA ALA A 433 -10.98 21.11 1.45
C ALA A 433 -11.79 22.12 0.66
N LEU A 434 -11.12 22.81 -0.24
CA LEU A 434 -11.68 23.82 -1.15
C LEU A 434 -11.36 23.46 -2.59
N ARG A 435 -12.29 23.75 -3.48
CA ARG A 435 -12.06 23.77 -4.92
C ARG A 435 -11.54 25.14 -5.35
N ASN A 436 -10.74 25.13 -6.41
CA ASN A 436 -10.23 26.38 -6.96
C ASN A 436 -11.36 27.29 -7.46
N GLY A 437 -11.37 28.52 -6.99
CA GLY A 437 -12.39 29.54 -7.34
C GLY A 437 -13.58 29.60 -6.38
N GLU A 438 -13.67 28.72 -5.42
CA GLU A 438 -14.68 28.79 -4.34
C GLU A 438 -14.27 29.75 -3.22
N ASN A 439 -15.27 30.31 -2.54
CA ASN A 439 -15.01 31.07 -1.32
C ASN A 439 -14.65 30.13 -0.18
N TYR A 440 -13.90 30.63 0.81
CA TYR A 440 -13.51 29.84 1.98
C TYR A 440 -14.69 29.32 2.81
N LEU A 441 -15.91 29.85 2.62
CA LEU A 441 -17.14 29.37 3.28
C LEU A 441 -17.82 28.21 2.53
N ASP A 442 -17.43 27.97 1.27
CA ASP A 442 -18.06 26.97 0.40
C ASP A 442 -17.30 25.65 0.41
N GLY A 443 -16.30 25.52 1.29
CA GLY A 443 -15.47 24.34 1.38
C GLY A 443 -16.14 23.15 2.07
N ILE A 444 -15.62 21.98 1.81
CA ILE A 444 -16.04 20.72 2.43
C ILE A 444 -15.33 20.53 3.76
N ILE A 445 -16.11 20.31 4.81
CA ILE A 445 -15.63 19.95 6.14
C ILE A 445 -16.00 18.49 6.42
N GLY A 446 -15.02 17.66 6.74
CA GLY A 446 -15.24 16.30 7.18
C GLY A 446 -14.74 16.10 8.61
N PHE A 447 -15.53 15.39 9.40
CA PHE A 447 -15.22 15.03 10.77
C PHE A 447 -15.41 13.52 10.96
N GLY A 448 -14.35 12.83 11.37
CA GLY A 448 -14.37 11.40 11.60
C GLY A 448 -13.87 11.02 12.98
N ILE A 449 -14.49 10.01 13.56
CA ILE A 449 -14.02 9.34 14.76
C ILE A 449 -13.77 7.88 14.44
N LYS A 450 -12.59 7.39 14.81
CA LYS A 450 -12.18 6.02 14.62
C LYS A 450 -11.81 5.40 15.97
N THR A 451 -12.34 4.22 16.25
CA THR A 451 -11.99 3.43 17.42
C THR A 451 -11.12 2.24 16.99
N LEU A 452 -10.01 2.01 17.70
CA LEU A 452 -9.08 0.89 17.50
C LEU A 452 -9.26 -0.12 18.64
N PHE A 453 -9.37 -1.41 18.35
CA PHE A 453 -9.56 -2.47 19.34
C PHE A 453 -8.91 -3.80 18.96
#